data_94cf615b73574a208821097e5517594c
#
_entry.id   94cf615b73574a208821097e5517594c
#
_cell.length_a   1.000
_cell.length_b   1.000
_cell.length_c   1.000
_cell.angle_alpha   90.00
_cell.angle_beta   90.00
_cell.angle_gamma   90.00
#
_symmetry.space_group_name_H-M   'P 1'
#
loop_
_entity.id
_entity.type
_entity.pdbx_description
1 polymer ?
#
loop_
_entity_poly.entity_id
_entity_poly.type
_entity_poly.pdbx_seq_one_letter_code
_entity_poly.pdbx_strand_id
1 'polypeptide(L)'
;KNWQSEPGEVCTSEIDFRDASEVCDKLDIPLHKANFSDEYWDRVFTNFLSEHEKGRTPNPDVLCNREIKFKSFLDYAFEIGADFIATGHYAKIINKDGRKFLARAKDINKDQTYFLHEVSEKEFSKCLFPLENLTKLEVRNIAFKNDLVTANKKDSVGICFVGEKNLKDFLSRFIEFKKGDIKDENDNIIGQHQGSILYTQGQRQGLMIGGVKGKEELPWYVYKKDIAKNEIYVCQGGDNKLLMNKGLYVEDINYINDIEYK
;
A
#
# COMPACT_ATOMS: atom_id res chain seq x y z
N LYS A 1 -6.84 9.91 12.35
CA LYS A 1 -7.73 9.82 11.17
C LYS A 1 -6.98 10.36 9.96
N ASN A 2 -6.94 9.60 8.86
CA ASN A 2 -6.17 9.97 7.65
C ASN A 2 -7.06 10.27 6.44
N TRP A 3 -8.36 9.99 6.52
CA TRP A 3 -9.28 10.19 5.41
C TRP A 3 -10.62 10.72 5.89
N GLN A 4 -11.19 11.64 5.14
CA GLN A 4 -12.51 12.15 5.39
C GLN A 4 -13.48 11.52 4.39
N SER A 5 -14.41 10.68 4.89
CA SER A 5 -15.45 10.06 4.07
C SER A 5 -16.45 11.12 3.61
N GLU A 6 -17.03 10.91 2.43
CA GLU A 6 -18.10 11.78 1.93
C GLU A 6 -19.41 11.60 2.71
N PRO A 7 -20.28 12.60 2.69
CA PRO A 7 -21.61 12.48 3.27
C PRO A 7 -22.37 11.26 2.71
N GLY A 8 -22.82 10.38 3.62
CA GLY A 8 -23.53 9.14 3.26
C GLY A 8 -22.66 7.90 3.10
N GLU A 9 -21.34 8.02 3.17
CA GLU A 9 -20.43 6.87 3.23
C GLU A 9 -20.26 6.37 4.66
N VAL A 10 -20.25 5.04 4.84
CA VAL A 10 -19.90 4.44 6.14
C VAL A 10 -18.41 4.70 6.39
N CYS A 11 -18.13 5.54 7.38
CA CYS A 11 -16.77 5.86 7.77
C CYS A 11 -16.17 4.69 8.56
N THR A 12 -15.29 3.91 7.93
CA THR A 12 -14.57 2.82 8.61
C THR A 12 -13.79 3.31 9.83
N SER A 13 -13.35 4.58 9.81
CA SER A 13 -12.62 5.18 10.93
C SER A 13 -13.47 5.34 12.21
N GLU A 14 -14.80 5.37 12.11
CA GLU A 14 -15.68 5.40 13.31
C GLU A 14 -15.75 4.01 13.96
N ILE A 15 -15.81 2.97 13.13
CA ILE A 15 -15.79 1.58 13.62
C ILE A 15 -14.44 1.29 14.27
N ASP A 16 -13.33 1.66 13.59
CA ASP A 16 -11.98 1.47 14.12
C ASP A 16 -11.75 2.28 15.41
N PHE A 17 -12.32 3.48 15.49
CA PHE A 17 -12.24 4.29 16.70
C PHE A 17 -13.00 3.63 17.88
N ARG A 18 -14.20 3.10 17.64
CA ARG A 18 -14.96 2.40 18.67
C ARG A 18 -14.20 1.16 19.16
N ASP A 19 -13.68 0.36 18.25
CA ASP A 19 -12.86 -0.82 18.59
C ASP A 19 -11.63 -0.42 19.42
N ALA A 20 -10.96 0.67 19.03
CA ALA A 20 -9.82 1.21 19.79
C ALA A 20 -10.24 1.71 21.17
N SER A 21 -11.39 2.39 21.30
CA SER A 21 -11.93 2.85 22.58
C SER A 21 -12.19 1.68 23.53
N GLU A 22 -12.88 0.63 23.03
CA GLU A 22 -13.17 -0.57 23.84
C GLU A 22 -11.88 -1.27 24.31
N VAL A 23 -10.84 -1.32 23.47
CA VAL A 23 -9.54 -1.88 23.87
C VAL A 23 -8.86 -1.00 24.90
N CYS A 24 -8.85 0.32 24.71
CA CYS A 24 -8.22 1.27 25.62
C CYS A 24 -8.91 1.27 26.99
N ASP A 25 -10.25 1.25 27.02
CA ASP A 25 -11.06 1.19 28.23
C ASP A 25 -10.75 -0.11 29.01
N LYS A 26 -10.64 -1.24 28.30
CA LYS A 26 -10.32 -2.53 28.92
C LYS A 26 -8.91 -2.57 29.52
N LEU A 27 -7.96 -1.92 28.90
CA LEU A 27 -6.56 -1.92 29.32
C LEU A 27 -6.19 -0.73 30.22
N ASP A 28 -7.17 0.15 30.53
CA ASP A 28 -6.98 1.39 31.30
C ASP A 28 -5.88 2.29 30.69
N ILE A 29 -5.95 2.46 29.33
CA ILE A 29 -4.98 3.26 28.57
C ILE A 29 -5.70 4.51 28.02
N PRO A 30 -5.17 5.73 28.22
CA PRO A 30 -5.75 6.93 27.62
C PRO A 30 -5.79 6.88 26.08
N LEU A 31 -6.93 7.27 25.51
CA LEU A 31 -7.10 7.33 24.05
C LEU A 31 -7.08 8.79 23.58
N HIS A 32 -6.13 9.11 22.70
CA HIS A 32 -6.02 10.41 22.04
C HIS A 32 -6.49 10.34 20.60
N LYS A 33 -7.14 11.40 20.13
CA LYS A 33 -7.60 11.54 18.74
C LYS A 33 -6.71 12.55 18.01
N ALA A 34 -6.17 12.14 16.89
CA ALA A 34 -5.50 13.04 15.92
C ALA A 34 -6.15 12.94 14.55
N ASN A 35 -6.16 14.03 13.81
CA ASN A 35 -6.70 14.09 12.45
C ASN A 35 -5.62 14.63 11.52
N PHE A 36 -5.20 13.82 10.57
CA PHE A 36 -4.19 14.10 9.56
C PHE A 36 -4.78 14.01 8.14
N SER A 37 -6.08 14.30 8.00
CA SER A 37 -6.76 14.15 6.70
C SER A 37 -6.24 15.13 5.66
N ASP A 38 -5.90 16.34 6.07
CA ASP A 38 -5.40 17.38 5.17
C ASP A 38 -3.96 17.06 4.73
N GLU A 39 -3.08 16.67 5.67
CA GLU A 39 -1.72 16.24 5.35
C GLU A 39 -1.71 14.97 4.49
N TYR A 40 -2.65 14.06 4.74
CA TYR A 40 -2.79 12.85 3.93
C TYR A 40 -3.22 13.20 2.50
N TRP A 41 -4.20 14.09 2.35
CA TRP A 41 -4.65 14.58 1.06
C TRP A 41 -3.50 15.19 0.27
N ASP A 42 -2.80 16.12 0.88
CA ASP A 42 -1.75 16.89 0.19
C ASP A 42 -0.50 16.07 -0.13
N ARG A 43 -0.05 15.20 0.80
CA ARG A 43 1.25 14.54 0.68
C ARG A 43 1.17 13.10 0.16
N VAL A 44 0.03 12.43 0.32
CA VAL A 44 -0.14 11.03 -0.09
C VAL A 44 -1.09 10.91 -1.27
N PHE A 45 -2.32 11.43 -1.12
CA PHE A 45 -3.35 11.21 -2.12
C PHE A 45 -3.12 11.97 -3.43
N THR A 46 -2.68 13.23 -3.36
CA THR A 46 -2.33 14.01 -4.55
C THR A 46 -1.21 13.36 -5.35
N ASN A 47 -0.19 12.82 -4.67
CA ASN A 47 0.87 12.07 -5.31
C ASN A 47 0.33 10.78 -5.95
N PHE A 48 -0.53 10.05 -5.24
CA PHE A 48 -1.17 8.84 -5.74
C PHE A 48 -1.93 9.09 -7.06
N LEU A 49 -2.69 10.19 -7.16
CA LEU A 49 -3.39 10.57 -8.39
C LEU A 49 -2.41 10.92 -9.51
N SER A 50 -1.41 11.77 -9.22
CA SER A 50 -0.39 12.20 -10.19
C SER A 50 0.39 11.01 -10.78
N GLU A 51 0.75 10.03 -9.97
CA GLU A 51 1.46 8.85 -10.44
C GLU A 51 0.56 7.94 -11.31
N HIS A 52 -0.72 7.84 -10.98
CA HIS A 52 -1.69 7.15 -11.84
C HIS A 52 -1.84 7.84 -13.20
N GLU A 53 -1.96 9.17 -13.24
CA GLU A 53 -2.04 9.94 -14.48
C GLU A 53 -0.81 9.74 -15.38
N LYS A 54 0.37 9.56 -14.79
CA LYS A 54 1.61 9.19 -15.49
C LYS A 54 1.63 7.71 -15.94
N GLY A 55 0.58 6.95 -15.63
CA GLY A 55 0.49 5.52 -15.94
C GLY A 55 1.33 4.64 -15.04
N ARG A 56 1.79 5.11 -13.90
CA ARG A 56 2.47 4.30 -12.89
C ARG A 56 1.46 3.61 -11.98
N THR A 57 1.92 2.66 -11.18
CA THR A 57 1.12 1.97 -10.17
C THR A 57 1.68 2.31 -8.79
N PRO A 58 1.28 3.44 -8.20
CA PRO A 58 1.80 3.89 -6.92
C PRO A 58 1.33 3.01 -5.77
N ASN A 59 2.15 2.93 -4.72
CA ASN A 59 1.76 2.33 -3.45
C ASN A 59 1.60 3.44 -2.38
N PRO A 60 0.36 3.90 -2.10
CA PRO A 60 0.13 4.99 -1.17
C PRO A 60 0.48 4.64 0.28
N ASP A 61 0.57 3.34 0.64
CA ASP A 61 0.90 2.92 2.00
C ASP A 61 2.37 3.23 2.35
N VAL A 62 3.28 3.23 1.36
CA VAL A 62 4.68 3.65 1.55
C VAL A 62 4.73 5.12 1.93
N LEU A 63 4.06 5.98 1.15
CA LEU A 63 3.97 7.41 1.44
C LEU A 63 3.23 7.70 2.75
N CYS A 64 2.16 6.95 3.03
CA CYS A 64 1.44 7.07 4.31
C CYS A 64 2.37 6.77 5.49
N ASN A 65 3.21 5.76 5.39
CA ASN A 65 4.21 5.48 6.42
C ASN A 65 5.19 6.65 6.55
N ARG A 66 5.83 7.09 5.44
CA ARG A 66 6.81 8.17 5.46
C ARG A 66 6.23 9.50 5.96
N GLU A 67 5.12 9.97 5.37
CA GLU A 67 4.63 11.34 5.57
C GLU A 67 3.66 11.46 6.76
N ILE A 68 2.90 10.41 7.07
CA ILE A 68 1.87 10.49 8.11
C ILE A 68 2.31 9.77 9.38
N LYS A 69 2.59 8.45 9.31
CA LYS A 69 2.84 7.67 10.54
C LYS A 69 4.18 8.00 11.18
N PHE A 70 5.24 8.08 10.39
CA PHE A 70 6.60 8.33 10.88
C PHE A 70 7.06 9.78 10.74
N LYS A 71 6.15 10.70 10.41
CA LYS A 71 6.37 12.14 10.39
C LYS A 71 5.27 12.87 11.16
N SER A 72 4.13 13.20 10.57
CA SER A 72 3.09 13.99 11.23
C SER A 72 2.59 13.38 12.55
N PHE A 73 2.38 12.05 12.60
CA PHE A 73 1.98 11.40 13.85
C PHE A 73 3.14 11.32 14.85
N LEU A 74 4.37 11.08 14.38
CA LEU A 74 5.55 11.09 15.24
C LEU A 74 5.70 12.47 15.90
N ASP A 75 5.65 13.56 15.13
CA ASP A 75 5.77 14.93 15.62
C ASP A 75 4.67 15.23 16.64
N TYR A 76 3.41 14.92 16.33
CA TYR A 76 2.29 15.05 17.28
C TYR A 76 2.49 14.26 18.57
N ALA A 77 2.97 13.02 18.49
CA ALA A 77 3.21 12.20 19.67
C ALA A 77 4.27 12.84 20.60
N PHE A 78 5.32 13.41 20.03
CA PHE A 78 6.35 14.12 20.80
C PHE A 78 5.83 15.43 21.40
N GLU A 79 4.97 16.17 20.69
CA GLU A 79 4.32 17.39 21.20
C GLU A 79 3.47 17.11 22.44
N ILE A 80 2.83 15.94 22.51
CA ILE A 80 2.04 15.52 23.70
C ILE A 80 2.86 14.79 24.75
N GLY A 81 4.20 14.72 24.61
CA GLY A 81 5.13 14.22 25.60
C GLY A 81 5.53 12.75 25.48
N ALA A 82 5.36 12.11 24.34
CA ALA A 82 5.85 10.76 24.12
C ALA A 82 7.37 10.75 23.88
N ASP A 83 8.06 9.73 24.39
CA ASP A 83 9.47 9.47 24.10
C ASP A 83 9.66 8.59 22.85
N PHE A 84 8.71 7.71 22.58
CA PHE A 84 8.70 6.78 21.45
C PHE A 84 7.28 6.62 20.90
N ILE A 85 7.19 6.24 19.64
CA ILE A 85 5.96 5.67 19.08
C ILE A 85 6.10 4.16 18.94
N ALA A 86 5.01 3.42 19.17
CA ALA A 86 4.92 2.00 18.90
C ALA A 86 3.90 1.75 17.79
N THR A 87 4.25 0.92 16.82
CA THR A 87 3.34 0.59 15.72
C THR A 87 3.18 -0.91 15.57
N GLY A 88 2.03 -1.35 15.06
CA GLY A 88 1.71 -2.75 14.82
C GLY A 88 2.34 -3.34 13.55
N HIS A 89 3.40 -2.75 13.00
CA HIS A 89 4.08 -3.31 11.85
C HIS A 89 4.85 -4.59 12.21
N TYR A 90 4.72 -5.58 11.34
CA TYR A 90 5.58 -6.76 11.36
C TYR A 90 6.92 -6.41 10.71
N ALA A 91 7.74 -5.73 11.47
CA ALA A 91 9.09 -5.31 11.11
C ALA A 91 9.97 -5.37 12.37
N LYS A 92 11.27 -5.25 12.22
CA LYS A 92 12.24 -5.28 13.32
C LYS A 92 13.24 -4.14 13.17
N ILE A 93 13.67 -3.57 14.30
CA ILE A 93 14.78 -2.63 14.35
C ILE A 93 15.97 -3.33 15.04
N ILE A 94 17.07 -3.44 14.32
CA ILE A 94 18.34 -3.96 14.85
C ILE A 94 19.25 -2.78 15.19
N ASN A 95 19.79 -2.78 16.42
CA ASN A 95 20.83 -1.84 16.80
C ASN A 95 22.19 -2.51 16.61
N LYS A 96 23.03 -1.94 15.75
CA LYS A 96 24.38 -2.41 15.49
C LYS A 96 25.31 -1.20 15.39
N ASP A 97 26.36 -1.20 16.19
CA ASP A 97 27.37 -0.14 16.25
C ASP A 97 26.77 1.28 16.43
N GLY A 98 25.72 1.37 17.26
CA GLY A 98 25.01 2.63 17.56
C GLY A 98 24.03 3.08 16.47
N ARG A 99 23.90 2.35 15.37
CA ARG A 99 22.99 2.64 14.26
C ARG A 99 21.78 1.72 14.27
N LYS A 100 20.68 2.21 13.71
CA LYS A 100 19.40 1.49 13.62
C LYS A 100 19.19 0.97 12.19
N PHE A 101 18.98 -0.32 12.08
CA PHE A 101 18.71 -0.98 10.79
C PHE A 101 17.32 -1.58 10.76
N LEU A 102 16.61 -1.37 9.67
CA LEU A 102 15.36 -2.05 9.41
C LEU A 102 15.63 -3.50 9.01
N ALA A 103 14.97 -4.44 9.66
CA ALA A 103 15.08 -5.87 9.39
C ALA A 103 13.70 -6.53 9.36
N ARG A 104 13.63 -7.72 8.78
CA ARG A 104 12.40 -8.50 8.73
C ARG A 104 12.00 -9.00 10.12
N ALA A 105 10.67 -9.04 10.36
CA ALA A 105 10.10 -9.65 11.54
C ALA A 105 10.21 -11.19 11.53
N LYS A 106 9.88 -11.82 12.64
CA LYS A 106 9.77 -13.29 12.77
C LYS A 106 8.77 -13.89 11.80
N ASP A 107 7.63 -13.22 11.58
CA ASP A 107 6.59 -13.68 10.65
C ASP A 107 6.88 -13.22 9.23
N ILE A 108 7.59 -14.06 8.47
CA ILE A 108 7.95 -13.77 7.07
C ILE A 108 6.71 -13.60 6.18
N ASN A 109 5.59 -14.29 6.49
CA ASN A 109 4.36 -14.19 5.69
C ASN A 109 3.61 -12.87 5.91
N LYS A 110 3.91 -12.17 7.02
CA LYS A 110 3.32 -10.88 7.38
C LYS A 110 4.33 -9.74 7.33
N ASP A 111 5.54 -10.00 6.84
CA ASP A 111 6.60 -8.99 6.76
C ASP A 111 6.10 -7.72 6.07
N GLN A 112 6.34 -6.58 6.70
CA GLN A 112 5.90 -5.26 6.24
C GLN A 112 7.07 -4.29 6.00
N THR A 113 8.31 -4.77 5.97
CA THR A 113 9.49 -3.94 5.72
C THR A 113 9.44 -3.24 4.35
N TYR A 114 8.81 -3.88 3.35
CA TYR A 114 8.57 -3.25 2.05
C TYR A 114 7.87 -1.89 2.17
N PHE A 115 6.88 -1.75 3.04
CA PHE A 115 6.13 -0.52 3.21
C PHE A 115 6.86 0.57 4.00
N LEU A 116 8.05 0.25 4.52
CA LEU A 116 8.85 1.10 5.40
C LEU A 116 10.15 1.58 4.75
N HIS A 117 10.42 1.23 3.48
CA HIS A 117 11.70 1.51 2.83
C HIS A 117 11.98 3.00 2.60
N GLU A 118 10.98 3.86 2.68
CA GLU A 118 11.14 5.31 2.58
C GLU A 118 11.25 6.03 3.94
N VAL A 119 11.18 5.30 5.05
CA VAL A 119 11.37 5.85 6.41
C VAL A 119 12.85 5.84 6.76
N SER A 120 13.38 6.94 7.29
CA SER A 120 14.80 7.06 7.58
C SER A 120 15.21 6.46 8.94
N GLU A 121 16.52 6.25 9.13
CA GLU A 121 17.09 5.81 10.42
C GLU A 121 16.71 6.75 11.57
N LYS A 122 16.63 8.05 11.30
CA LYS A 122 16.28 9.07 12.30
C LYS A 122 14.88 8.82 12.90
N GLU A 123 13.89 8.56 12.05
CA GLU A 123 12.53 8.24 12.50
C GLU A 123 12.49 6.86 13.17
N PHE A 124 13.19 5.85 12.62
CA PHE A 124 13.27 4.54 13.24
C PHE A 124 13.93 4.57 14.63
N SER A 125 14.83 5.50 14.90
CA SER A 125 15.45 5.64 16.22
C SER A 125 14.45 5.98 17.33
N LYS A 126 13.28 6.50 16.96
CA LYS A 126 12.19 6.90 17.85
C LYS A 126 10.99 5.96 17.82
N CYS A 127 11.15 4.78 17.21
CA CYS A 127 10.07 3.83 16.99
C CYS A 127 10.33 2.48 17.64
N LEU A 128 9.23 1.82 18.02
CA LEU A 128 9.21 0.47 18.51
C LEU A 128 8.30 -0.39 17.64
N PHE A 129 8.71 -1.63 17.37
CA PHE A 129 7.91 -2.64 16.69
C PHE A 129 7.63 -3.82 17.61
N PRO A 130 6.62 -3.74 18.49
CA PRO A 130 6.35 -4.78 19.49
C PRO A 130 6.05 -6.16 18.91
N LEU A 131 5.68 -6.23 17.62
CA LEU A 131 5.36 -7.47 16.92
C LEU A 131 6.57 -8.14 16.26
N GLU A 132 7.77 -7.59 16.39
CA GLU A 132 8.99 -8.05 15.70
C GLU A 132 9.29 -9.54 15.89
N ASN A 133 8.99 -10.09 17.08
CA ASN A 133 9.27 -11.48 17.46
C ASN A 133 8.01 -12.35 17.56
N LEU A 134 6.87 -11.88 17.04
CA LEU A 134 5.58 -12.57 17.10
C LEU A 134 5.08 -12.93 15.71
N THR A 135 4.46 -14.10 15.59
CA THR A 135 3.65 -14.44 14.41
C THR A 135 2.24 -13.87 14.56
N LYS A 136 1.54 -13.73 13.45
CA LYS A 136 0.13 -13.28 13.47
C LYS A 136 -0.76 -14.18 14.34
N LEU A 137 -0.50 -15.48 14.33
CA LEU A 137 -1.22 -16.45 15.18
C LEU A 137 -0.95 -16.18 16.66
N GLU A 138 0.32 -15.96 17.05
CA GLU A 138 0.66 -15.62 18.43
C GLU A 138 0.00 -14.32 18.87
N VAL A 139 -0.03 -13.27 18.02
CA VAL A 139 -0.70 -11.99 18.30
C VAL A 139 -2.21 -12.20 18.51
N ARG A 140 -2.88 -12.98 17.65
CA ARG A 140 -4.30 -13.30 17.81
C ARG A 140 -4.58 -14.08 19.09
N ASN A 141 -3.73 -15.04 19.44
CA ASN A 141 -3.83 -15.79 20.69
C ASN A 141 -3.66 -14.89 21.92
N ILE A 142 -2.76 -13.91 21.88
CA ILE A 142 -2.61 -12.92 22.96
C ILE A 142 -3.88 -12.08 23.08
N ALA A 143 -4.40 -11.56 21.96
CA ALA A 143 -5.63 -10.78 21.95
C ALA A 143 -6.83 -11.58 22.48
N PHE A 144 -6.94 -12.83 22.09
CA PHE A 144 -8.00 -13.75 22.54
C PHE A 144 -7.91 -14.05 24.05
N LYS A 145 -6.70 -14.35 24.55
CA LYS A 145 -6.48 -14.60 25.99
C LYS A 145 -6.79 -13.40 26.88
N ASN A 146 -6.73 -12.20 26.32
CA ASN A 146 -7.07 -10.97 27.01
C ASN A 146 -8.51 -10.49 26.67
N ASP A 147 -9.32 -11.32 26.01
CA ASP A 147 -10.69 -11.00 25.58
C ASP A 147 -10.81 -9.63 24.88
N LEU A 148 -9.86 -9.30 24.01
CA LEU A 148 -9.92 -8.07 23.23
C LEU A 148 -10.93 -8.21 22.09
N VAL A 149 -11.80 -7.22 21.91
CA VAL A 149 -12.85 -7.20 20.88
C VAL A 149 -12.31 -7.40 19.46
N THR A 150 -11.06 -7.00 19.24
CA THR A 150 -10.38 -7.09 17.95
C THR A 150 -9.73 -8.46 17.68
N ALA A 151 -9.79 -9.43 18.61
CA ALA A 151 -9.11 -10.73 18.49
C ALA A 151 -9.49 -11.48 17.20
N ASN A 152 -10.78 -11.42 16.80
CA ASN A 152 -11.31 -12.06 15.59
C ASN A 152 -11.46 -11.10 14.39
N LYS A 153 -11.05 -9.83 14.53
CA LYS A 153 -11.15 -8.85 13.45
C LYS A 153 -10.33 -9.28 12.25
N LYS A 154 -10.93 -9.28 11.06
CA LYS A 154 -10.22 -9.57 9.81
C LYS A 154 -9.16 -8.52 9.55
N ASP A 155 -8.07 -8.93 8.90
CA ASP A 155 -7.06 -7.97 8.44
C ASP A 155 -7.70 -7.04 7.40
N SER A 156 -7.31 -5.76 7.44
CA SER A 156 -7.70 -4.81 6.40
C SER A 156 -7.11 -5.25 5.06
N VAL A 157 -7.94 -5.23 4.02
CA VAL A 157 -7.56 -5.60 2.65
C VAL A 157 -7.72 -4.36 1.77
N GLY A 158 -6.75 -4.13 0.89
CA GLY A 158 -6.77 -3.01 -0.05
C GLY A 158 -6.19 -1.71 0.52
N ILE A 159 -6.33 -0.65 -0.27
CA ILE A 159 -5.85 0.68 0.05
C ILE A 159 -6.78 1.31 1.10
N CYS A 160 -6.21 1.85 2.16
CA CYS A 160 -6.94 2.25 3.37
C CYS A 160 -8.09 3.27 3.10
N PHE A 161 -7.95 4.17 2.13
CA PHE A 161 -8.99 5.15 1.78
C PHE A 161 -9.95 4.67 0.68
N VAL A 162 -9.61 3.61 -0.05
CA VAL A 162 -10.51 2.96 -1.01
C VAL A 162 -11.42 1.96 -0.30
N GLY A 163 -10.89 1.27 0.72
CA GLY A 163 -11.60 0.21 1.43
C GLY A 163 -11.91 -0.98 0.52
N GLU A 164 -13.12 -1.52 0.65
CA GLU A 164 -13.60 -2.63 -0.18
C GLU A 164 -14.15 -2.20 -1.55
N LYS A 165 -14.09 -0.91 -1.89
CA LYS A 165 -14.56 -0.39 -3.16
C LYS A 165 -13.64 -0.81 -4.31
N ASN A 166 -14.20 -0.86 -5.51
CA ASN A 166 -13.41 -1.06 -6.71
C ASN A 166 -12.51 0.18 -6.93
N LEU A 167 -11.21 -0.04 -7.09
CA LEU A 167 -10.24 1.05 -7.30
C LEU A 167 -10.60 1.94 -8.50
N LYS A 168 -11.10 1.34 -9.59
CA LYS A 168 -11.56 2.09 -10.78
C LYS A 168 -12.71 3.03 -10.43
N ASP A 169 -13.74 2.53 -9.74
CA ASP A 169 -14.91 3.33 -9.37
C ASP A 169 -14.52 4.46 -8.41
N PHE A 170 -13.56 4.21 -7.54
CA PHE A 170 -13.00 5.24 -6.68
C PHE A 170 -12.23 6.30 -7.49
N LEU A 171 -11.29 5.90 -8.34
CA LEU A 171 -10.47 6.82 -9.15
C LEU A 171 -11.27 7.61 -10.16
N SER A 172 -12.40 7.06 -10.68
CA SER A 172 -13.27 7.76 -11.66
C SER A 172 -13.87 9.07 -11.13
N ARG A 173 -13.81 9.29 -9.82
CA ARG A 173 -14.27 10.54 -9.17
C ARG A 173 -13.23 11.67 -9.29
N PHE A 174 -11.98 11.33 -9.60
CA PHE A 174 -10.84 12.26 -9.62
C PHE A 174 -10.17 12.31 -10.99
N ILE A 175 -10.21 11.23 -11.75
CA ILE A 175 -9.54 11.09 -13.06
C ILE A 175 -10.56 10.63 -14.09
N GLU A 176 -10.62 11.32 -15.22
CA GLU A 176 -11.43 10.90 -16.36
C GLU A 176 -10.77 9.74 -17.10
N PHE A 177 -11.49 8.63 -17.25
CA PHE A 177 -11.01 7.47 -18.01
C PHE A 177 -11.57 7.48 -19.43
N LYS A 178 -10.67 7.23 -20.40
CA LYS A 178 -11.05 7.08 -21.80
C LYS A 178 -10.83 5.63 -22.23
N LYS A 179 -11.84 5.08 -22.93
CA LYS A 179 -11.67 3.75 -23.55
C LYS A 179 -10.54 3.80 -24.57
N GLY A 180 -9.80 2.70 -24.67
CA GLY A 180 -8.72 2.53 -25.63
C GLY A 180 -8.59 1.08 -26.05
N ASP A 181 -7.68 0.81 -26.97
CA ASP A 181 -7.51 -0.50 -27.58
C ASP A 181 -6.57 -1.41 -26.77
N ILE A 182 -6.95 -2.69 -26.73
CA ILE A 182 -6.08 -3.79 -26.29
C ILE A 182 -5.50 -4.44 -27.53
N LYS A 183 -4.18 -4.46 -27.62
CA LYS A 183 -3.44 -5.02 -28.77
C LYS A 183 -2.64 -6.26 -28.36
N ASP A 184 -2.55 -7.22 -29.29
CA ASP A 184 -1.64 -8.36 -29.14
C ASP A 184 -0.21 -8.00 -29.55
N GLU A 185 0.71 -8.98 -29.50
CA GLU A 185 2.12 -8.84 -29.88
C GLU A 185 2.35 -8.51 -31.36
N ASN A 186 1.31 -8.60 -32.21
CA ASN A 186 1.35 -8.28 -33.64
C ASN A 186 0.59 -6.99 -33.97
N ASP A 187 0.31 -6.16 -32.97
CA ASP A 187 -0.48 -4.91 -33.07
C ASP A 187 -1.95 -5.13 -33.52
N ASN A 188 -2.47 -6.35 -33.48
CA ASN A 188 -3.88 -6.61 -33.76
C ASN A 188 -4.73 -6.17 -32.57
N ILE A 189 -5.81 -5.44 -32.83
CA ILE A 189 -6.80 -5.07 -31.81
C ILE A 189 -7.61 -6.33 -31.45
N ILE A 190 -7.55 -6.73 -30.18
CA ILE A 190 -8.24 -7.93 -29.65
C ILE A 190 -9.26 -7.61 -28.57
N GLY A 191 -9.41 -6.35 -28.20
CA GLY A 191 -10.37 -5.88 -27.20
C GLY A 191 -10.27 -4.40 -26.95
N GLN A 192 -11.06 -3.94 -25.97
CA GLN A 192 -11.03 -2.56 -25.49
C GLN A 192 -10.92 -2.53 -23.96
N HIS A 193 -10.18 -1.57 -23.45
CA HIS A 193 -10.05 -1.30 -22.02
C HIS A 193 -10.73 0.02 -21.61
N GLN A 194 -10.86 0.24 -20.32
CA GLN A 194 -11.59 1.40 -19.76
C GLN A 194 -10.69 2.60 -19.44
N GLY A 195 -9.38 2.50 -19.71
CA GLY A 195 -8.35 3.51 -19.45
C GLY A 195 -7.02 2.82 -19.17
N SER A 196 -5.97 3.12 -19.96
CA SER A 196 -4.65 2.46 -19.88
C SER A 196 -3.98 2.64 -18.51
N ILE A 197 -4.26 3.74 -17.81
CA ILE A 197 -3.72 4.05 -16.48
C ILE A 197 -4.20 3.07 -15.39
N LEU A 198 -5.31 2.36 -15.62
CA LEU A 198 -5.87 1.39 -14.66
C LEU A 198 -5.15 0.04 -14.67
N TYR A 199 -4.23 -0.16 -15.60
CA TYR A 199 -3.57 -1.44 -15.79
C TYR A 199 -2.11 -1.38 -15.39
N THR A 200 -1.60 -2.50 -14.88
CA THR A 200 -0.19 -2.67 -14.47
C THR A 200 0.47 -3.73 -15.34
N GLN A 201 1.75 -3.58 -15.65
CA GLN A 201 2.53 -4.66 -16.31
C GLN A 201 2.47 -5.94 -15.46
N GLY A 202 2.28 -7.08 -16.11
CA GLY A 202 2.07 -8.37 -15.47
C GLY A 202 0.62 -8.64 -15.05
N GLN A 203 -0.28 -7.65 -15.14
CA GLN A 203 -1.68 -7.83 -14.76
C GLN A 203 -2.39 -8.79 -15.71
N ARG A 204 -3.13 -9.74 -15.12
CA ARG A 204 -4.02 -10.70 -15.81
C ARG A 204 -5.49 -10.33 -15.64
N GLN A 205 -5.89 -9.95 -14.44
CA GLN A 205 -7.29 -9.73 -14.09
C GLN A 205 -7.83 -8.43 -14.72
N GLY A 206 -9.12 -8.43 -15.05
CA GLY A 206 -9.83 -7.23 -15.52
C GLY A 206 -9.62 -6.87 -17.00
N LEU A 207 -8.91 -7.70 -17.78
CA LEU A 207 -8.71 -7.47 -19.21
C LEU A 207 -9.98 -7.75 -20.03
N MET A 208 -10.86 -8.63 -19.56
CA MET A 208 -12.12 -9.02 -20.22
C MET A 208 -11.95 -9.40 -21.71
N ILE A 209 -10.80 -9.98 -22.07
CA ILE A 209 -10.52 -10.50 -23.40
C ILE A 209 -11.16 -11.89 -23.49
N GLY A 210 -12.08 -12.07 -24.41
CA GLY A 210 -12.68 -13.36 -24.72
C GLY A 210 -11.74 -14.25 -25.52
N GLY A 211 -12.27 -15.37 -26.03
CA GLY A 211 -11.54 -16.23 -26.98
C GLY A 211 -11.20 -15.47 -28.27
N VAL A 212 -9.92 -15.42 -28.62
CA VAL A 212 -9.43 -14.78 -29.85
C VAL A 212 -9.22 -15.84 -30.90
N LYS A 213 -9.89 -15.73 -32.05
CA LYS A 213 -9.80 -16.71 -33.14
C LYS A 213 -8.35 -16.89 -33.59
N GLY A 214 -7.88 -18.13 -33.60
CA GLY A 214 -6.51 -18.47 -34.04
C GLY A 214 -5.43 -18.28 -32.95
N LYS A 215 -5.80 -18.00 -31.73
CA LYS A 215 -4.91 -17.98 -30.56
C LYS A 215 -5.20 -19.18 -29.66
N GLU A 216 -4.22 -19.52 -28.82
CA GLU A 216 -4.35 -20.59 -27.84
C GLU A 216 -5.30 -20.19 -26.68
N GLU A 217 -5.83 -21.17 -25.93
CA GLU A 217 -6.63 -20.93 -24.75
C GLU A 217 -5.76 -20.65 -23.49
N LEU A 218 -4.83 -19.72 -23.63
CA LEU A 218 -3.95 -19.28 -22.55
C LEU A 218 -4.38 -17.91 -22.00
N PRO A 219 -4.14 -17.64 -20.71
CA PRO A 219 -4.47 -16.35 -20.12
C PRO A 219 -3.62 -15.23 -20.72
N TRP A 220 -4.25 -14.05 -20.86
CA TRP A 220 -3.62 -12.83 -21.33
C TRP A 220 -3.02 -12.05 -20.17
N TYR A 221 -1.86 -11.40 -20.42
CA TYR A 221 -1.13 -10.57 -19.48
C TYR A 221 -0.70 -9.26 -20.14
N VAL A 222 -0.78 -8.15 -19.41
CA VAL A 222 -0.26 -6.85 -19.88
C VAL A 222 1.26 -6.88 -19.85
N TYR A 223 1.91 -6.68 -21.00
CA TYR A 223 3.36 -6.58 -21.04
C TYR A 223 3.87 -5.16 -21.29
N LYS A 224 3.01 -4.26 -21.84
CA LYS A 224 3.36 -2.88 -22.14
C LYS A 224 2.12 -1.99 -22.08
N LYS A 225 2.33 -0.72 -21.73
CA LYS A 225 1.33 0.37 -21.83
C LYS A 225 1.89 1.53 -22.63
N ASP A 226 1.06 2.18 -23.43
CA ASP A 226 1.33 3.46 -24.07
C ASP A 226 0.26 4.46 -23.60
N ILE A 227 0.63 5.30 -22.64
CA ILE A 227 -0.31 6.24 -22.01
C ILE A 227 -0.69 7.35 -23.00
N ALA A 228 0.25 7.81 -23.83
CA ALA A 228 0.01 8.87 -24.80
C ALA A 228 -1.02 8.45 -25.88
N LYS A 229 -0.96 7.18 -26.30
CA LYS A 229 -1.92 6.60 -27.26
C LYS A 229 -3.16 6.03 -26.59
N ASN A 230 -3.16 5.93 -25.26
CA ASN A 230 -4.15 5.22 -24.47
C ASN A 230 -4.36 3.77 -24.95
N GLU A 231 -3.27 3.03 -25.10
CA GLU A 231 -3.24 1.63 -25.55
C GLU A 231 -2.58 0.72 -24.49
N ILE A 232 -3.06 -0.51 -24.40
CA ILE A 232 -2.38 -1.57 -23.65
C ILE A 232 -2.03 -2.74 -24.59
N TYR A 233 -0.88 -3.35 -24.33
CA TYR A 233 -0.38 -4.46 -25.14
C TYR A 233 -0.31 -5.71 -24.26
N VAL A 234 -0.84 -6.81 -24.77
CA VAL A 234 -0.97 -8.06 -24.02
C VAL A 234 -0.36 -9.23 -24.77
N CYS A 235 0.13 -10.20 -24.02
CA CYS A 235 0.64 -11.47 -24.53
C CYS A 235 0.02 -12.63 -23.78
N GLN A 236 0.04 -13.83 -24.39
CA GLN A 236 -0.47 -15.06 -23.80
C GLN A 236 0.62 -15.81 -23.01
N GLY A 237 0.20 -16.44 -21.90
CA GLY A 237 1.08 -17.24 -21.05
C GLY A 237 1.86 -16.41 -20.02
N GLY A 238 1.91 -16.88 -18.76
CA GLY A 238 2.62 -16.21 -17.68
C GLY A 238 4.15 -16.30 -17.76
N ASP A 239 4.68 -17.17 -18.60
CA ASP A 239 6.10 -17.38 -18.88
C ASP A 239 6.57 -16.72 -20.19
N ASN A 240 5.70 -15.91 -20.82
CA ASN A 240 6.02 -15.22 -22.05
C ASN A 240 7.22 -14.27 -21.87
N LYS A 241 8.17 -14.32 -22.81
CA LYS A 241 9.39 -13.51 -22.78
C LYS A 241 9.13 -12.01 -22.76
N LEU A 242 7.99 -11.54 -23.27
CA LEU A 242 7.59 -10.13 -23.25
C LEU A 242 7.27 -9.63 -21.84
N LEU A 243 7.00 -10.52 -20.89
CA LEU A 243 6.81 -10.18 -19.48
C LEU A 243 8.13 -10.04 -18.71
N MET A 244 9.24 -10.50 -19.30
CA MET A 244 10.53 -10.52 -18.65
C MET A 244 11.35 -9.31 -19.06
N ASN A 245 11.92 -8.63 -18.07
CA ASN A 245 12.82 -7.49 -18.25
C ASN A 245 14.24 -7.88 -17.87
N LYS A 246 15.24 -7.43 -18.65
CA LYS A 246 16.68 -7.68 -18.36
C LYS A 246 17.22 -6.76 -17.26
N GLY A 247 16.50 -5.71 -16.93
CA GLY A 247 16.88 -4.73 -15.92
C GLY A 247 15.75 -3.74 -15.66
N LEU A 248 15.94 -2.91 -14.66
CA LEU A 248 15.05 -1.81 -14.32
C LEU A 248 15.86 -0.52 -14.19
N TYR A 249 15.22 0.59 -14.48
CA TYR A 249 15.75 1.91 -14.23
C TYR A 249 15.19 2.42 -12.92
N VAL A 250 16.04 2.88 -12.02
CA VAL A 250 15.66 3.37 -10.69
C VAL A 250 15.98 4.86 -10.62
N GLU A 251 15.00 5.64 -10.19
CA GLU A 251 15.13 7.07 -9.88
C GLU A 251 14.84 7.25 -8.38
N ASP A 252 15.40 8.31 -7.80
CA ASP A 252 15.13 8.74 -6.42
C ASP A 252 15.33 7.62 -5.37
N ILE A 253 16.54 7.05 -5.34
CA ILE A 253 16.88 5.99 -4.38
C ILE A 253 16.91 6.57 -2.97
N ASN A 254 16.09 6.05 -2.09
CA ASN A 254 16.14 6.35 -0.66
C ASN A 254 17.06 5.36 0.07
N TYR A 255 18.06 5.88 0.76
CA TYR A 255 18.92 5.11 1.66
C TYR A 255 18.42 5.30 3.09
N ILE A 256 17.93 4.23 3.71
CA ILE A 256 17.46 4.26 5.11
C ILE A 256 18.59 4.68 6.05
N ASN A 257 19.80 4.20 5.77
CA ASN A 257 21.02 4.51 6.50
C ASN A 257 21.99 5.22 5.56
N ASP A 258 22.63 6.28 6.04
CA ASP A 258 23.73 6.95 5.32
C ASP A 258 24.99 6.06 5.35
N ILE A 259 24.97 4.98 4.57
CA ILE A 259 26.09 4.08 4.37
C ILE A 259 26.51 4.18 2.91
N GLU A 260 27.78 4.54 2.67
CA GLU A 260 28.35 4.37 1.34
C GLU A 260 28.41 2.85 1.03
N TYR A 261 27.55 2.40 0.17
CA TYR A 261 27.66 1.06 -0.43
C TYR A 261 28.81 1.12 -1.46
N LYS A 262 29.92 0.48 -1.12
CA LYS A 262 31.05 0.29 -2.03
C LYS A 262 30.77 -0.81 -3.04
#